data_21d1df8a7c7bf4c144290bd23f72c838
#
_entry.id   21d1df8a7c7bf4c144290bd23f72c838
#
_cell.length_a   1.000
_cell.length_b   1.000
_cell.length_c   1.000
_cell.angle_alpha   90.00
_cell.angle_beta   90.00
_cell.angle_gamma   90.00
#
_symmetry.space_group_name_H-M   'P 1'
#
loop_
_entity.id
_entity.type
_entity.pdbx_description
1 polymer ?
#
loop_
_entity_poly.entity_id
_entity_poly.type
_entity_poly.pdbx_seq_one_letter_code
_entity_poly.pdbx_strand_id
1 'polypeptide(L)'
;MKKFFKLSVFILILCGLLAPVPAHAQRVRAVRSPQALVVDGQMTDLRGYNIGGYNYYRLRDLAQILKGKVDFDLKGDNKEIVVDRTKTYKSFPGDQSGAAKERAVLQPMRLKVLGENPADVVENAYNIRGFNYFRLRSVGAVLGFDVSYDEGKNLAVITTSADRKHAPAPAPQAPTGRVILGNERLLTEYKGLIDNKRVGLITNQTGVDANGVPVAEKIKAYSNAKLVALYSPEHGLDGKQTAGAYVASYFDKKMNLPVYSLYGPTRKPSRDMLKGVDVLVYDMQDIGSRTYTYISTLQNAMLAAKENNIPIVVLDRPNPLGGEIVEGFLRETRFKSFVGIDKIPMAHGMTAGELGQFFNREIGADLTVVPMKNWTRSMVWQDTGLPFAQTSPNIPNLESAFLYMATGSGEGTGIGQSEYFRWVGGKNLDSAEYARRLNAANLPGVTFIPAPKGSRGGVRLKVTDWHRFNPARTGVYTLAVANQMRPITVPACKRPYHMFYLVQGSEQMANLFRAGASPERIVKAYENDVNAFKAQRTQYLIYK
;
A
#
# COMPACT_ATOMS: atom_id res chain seq x y z
N MET A 1 67.60 2.16 38.11
CA MET A 1 66.97 1.16 38.97
C MET A 1 65.47 1.34 38.90
N LYS A 2 64.77 0.46 38.21
CA LYS A 2 63.41 0.00 38.46
C LYS A 2 63.01 -0.92 37.32
N LYS A 3 62.68 -2.15 37.67
CA LYS A 3 62.47 -3.32 36.80
C LYS A 3 61.17 -3.21 36.04
N PHE A 4 61.22 -3.47 34.73
CA PHE A 4 60.04 -3.73 33.89
C PHE A 4 59.60 -5.21 34.09
N PHE A 5 58.34 -5.38 34.51
CA PHE A 5 57.69 -6.67 34.50
C PHE A 5 56.90 -6.77 33.19
N LYS A 6 57.29 -7.74 32.33
CA LYS A 6 56.53 -8.10 31.14
C LYS A 6 55.44 -9.08 31.55
N LEU A 7 54.19 -8.71 31.38
CA LEU A 7 53.04 -9.61 31.48
C LEU A 7 52.59 -9.96 30.07
N SER A 8 52.89 -11.20 29.66
CA SER A 8 52.39 -11.77 28.39
C SER A 8 50.98 -12.26 28.61
N VAL A 9 50.01 -11.60 27.96
CA VAL A 9 48.61 -12.05 27.89
C VAL A 9 48.47 -12.94 26.66
N PHE A 10 48.23 -14.21 26.83
CA PHE A 10 47.81 -15.15 25.80
C PHE A 10 46.39 -14.84 25.44
N ILE A 11 46.15 -14.33 24.22
CA ILE A 11 44.83 -14.22 23.64
C ILE A 11 44.51 -15.52 22.91
N LEU A 12 43.68 -16.35 23.55
CA LEU A 12 43.04 -17.48 22.88
C LEU A 12 42.01 -16.92 21.87
N ILE A 13 42.31 -17.04 20.57
CA ILE A 13 41.33 -16.77 19.50
C ILE A 13 40.38 -17.97 19.48
N LEU A 14 39.22 -17.81 20.10
CA LEU A 14 38.10 -18.72 19.97
C LEU A 14 37.36 -18.35 18.65
N CYS A 15 37.67 -19.08 17.56
CA CYS A 15 36.85 -19.04 16.34
C CYS A 15 35.49 -19.66 16.64
N GLY A 16 34.59 -18.86 17.20
CA GLY A 16 33.17 -19.20 17.25
C GLY A 16 32.56 -19.05 15.86
N LEU A 17 32.18 -20.17 15.28
CA LEU A 17 31.29 -20.21 14.12
C LEU A 17 30.03 -19.40 14.41
N LEU A 18 29.99 -18.17 13.92
CA LEU A 18 28.76 -17.37 13.86
C LEU A 18 27.84 -18.02 12.83
N ALA A 19 26.94 -18.86 13.32
CA ALA A 19 25.77 -19.26 12.54
C ALA A 19 25.02 -17.98 12.09
N PRO A 20 24.49 -17.91 10.87
CA PRO A 20 23.75 -16.73 10.41
C PRO A 20 22.56 -16.51 11.34
N VAL A 21 22.51 -15.35 11.97
CA VAL A 21 21.34 -14.90 12.75
C VAL A 21 20.16 -14.85 11.80
N PRO A 22 19.07 -15.59 12.03
CA PRO A 22 17.91 -15.55 11.16
C PRO A 22 17.34 -14.13 11.16
N ALA A 23 17.00 -13.64 9.96
CA ALA A 23 16.32 -12.37 9.78
C ALA A 23 15.20 -12.21 10.82
N HIS A 24 15.13 -11.07 11.48
CA HIS A 24 14.21 -10.80 12.59
C HIS A 24 12.78 -11.09 12.14
N ALA A 25 12.23 -12.20 12.58
CA ALA A 25 10.83 -12.54 12.35
C ALA A 25 9.96 -11.43 12.95
N GLN A 26 9.17 -10.76 12.12
CA GLN A 26 8.32 -9.66 12.56
C GLN A 26 7.34 -10.16 13.62
N ARG A 27 7.53 -9.71 14.85
CA ARG A 27 6.68 -10.04 15.99
C ARG A 27 5.57 -8.99 16.11
N VAL A 28 4.33 -9.42 16.09
CA VAL A 28 3.16 -8.55 16.21
C VAL A 28 2.25 -9.02 17.35
N ARG A 29 1.40 -8.11 17.81
CA ARG A 29 0.41 -8.43 18.86
C ARG A 29 -0.84 -9.03 18.23
N ALA A 30 -1.26 -10.20 18.70
CA ALA A 30 -2.53 -10.83 18.40
C ALA A 30 -3.51 -10.59 19.56
N VAL A 31 -4.71 -10.14 19.26
CA VAL A 31 -5.79 -9.92 20.25
C VAL A 31 -6.95 -10.83 19.88
N ARG A 32 -7.56 -11.49 20.87
CA ARG A 32 -8.69 -12.38 20.63
C ARG A 32 -9.79 -11.65 19.86
N SER A 33 -10.26 -12.22 18.76
CA SER A 33 -11.30 -11.61 17.94
C SER A 33 -12.65 -11.65 18.65
N PRO A 34 -13.39 -10.53 18.72
CA PRO A 34 -14.76 -10.54 19.21
C PRO A 34 -15.76 -11.09 18.17
N GLN A 35 -15.32 -11.34 16.93
CA GLN A 35 -16.17 -11.79 15.85
C GLN A 35 -16.58 -13.25 16.07
N ALA A 36 -17.88 -13.53 16.04
CA ALA A 36 -18.40 -14.87 16.08
C ALA A 36 -18.35 -15.51 14.67
N LEU A 37 -18.30 -16.84 14.63
CA LEU A 37 -18.24 -17.62 13.41
C LEU A 37 -19.49 -18.48 13.29
N VAL A 38 -20.14 -18.39 12.14
CA VAL A 38 -21.28 -19.23 11.73
C VAL A 38 -20.85 -20.15 10.60
N VAL A 39 -21.16 -21.42 10.70
CA VAL A 39 -20.89 -22.42 9.65
C VAL A 39 -22.21 -23.09 9.26
N ASP A 40 -22.59 -22.96 8.00
CA ASP A 40 -23.84 -23.50 7.43
C ASP A 40 -25.06 -23.18 8.32
N GLY A 41 -25.16 -21.93 8.78
CA GLY A 41 -26.25 -21.43 9.62
C GLY A 41 -26.13 -21.72 11.13
N GLN A 42 -25.12 -22.48 11.58
CA GLN A 42 -24.91 -22.81 12.98
C GLN A 42 -23.77 -22.00 13.60
N MET A 43 -24.02 -21.38 14.76
CA MET A 43 -23.00 -20.67 15.54
C MET A 43 -21.95 -21.66 16.05
N THR A 44 -20.67 -21.24 16.02
CA THR A 44 -19.56 -22.04 16.55
C THR A 44 -18.88 -21.29 17.71
N ASP A 45 -18.27 -22.03 18.61
CA ASP A 45 -17.44 -21.47 19.70
C ASP A 45 -16.02 -21.15 19.24
N LEU A 46 -15.72 -21.34 17.94
CA LEU A 46 -14.41 -21.08 17.39
C LEU A 46 -14.08 -19.59 17.42
N ARG A 47 -12.97 -19.26 18.04
CA ARG A 47 -12.51 -17.88 18.16
C ARG A 47 -11.13 -17.73 17.56
N GLY A 48 -11.02 -16.77 16.64
CA GLY A 48 -9.75 -16.36 16.06
C GLY A 48 -9.01 -15.29 16.84
N TYR A 49 -7.89 -14.87 16.28
CA TYR A 49 -7.16 -13.69 16.73
C TYR A 49 -7.25 -12.58 15.71
N ASN A 50 -7.44 -11.34 16.15
CA ASN A 50 -7.28 -10.16 15.33
C ASN A 50 -5.81 -9.73 15.35
N ILE A 51 -5.20 -9.64 14.17
CA ILE A 51 -3.82 -9.22 13.96
C ILE A 51 -3.83 -8.17 12.84
N GLY A 52 -3.47 -6.93 13.16
CA GLY A 52 -3.43 -5.86 12.18
C GLY A 52 -4.78 -5.55 11.52
N GLY A 53 -5.89 -5.75 12.24
CA GLY A 53 -7.25 -5.51 11.73
C GLY A 53 -7.91 -6.73 11.07
N TYR A 54 -7.21 -7.84 10.89
CA TYR A 54 -7.73 -9.05 10.27
C TYR A 54 -7.90 -10.19 11.27
N ASN A 55 -8.93 -11.01 11.07
CA ASN A 55 -9.19 -12.19 11.88
C ASN A 55 -8.51 -13.41 11.28
N TYR A 56 -7.69 -14.07 12.12
CA TYR A 56 -6.94 -15.27 11.81
C TYR A 56 -7.45 -16.42 12.64
N TYR A 57 -7.61 -17.57 12.01
CA TYR A 57 -8.11 -18.78 12.64
C TYR A 57 -7.09 -19.90 12.51
N ARG A 58 -7.02 -20.77 13.51
CA ARG A 58 -6.13 -21.91 13.50
C ARG A 58 -6.61 -22.93 12.46
N LEU A 59 -5.72 -23.40 11.60
CA LEU A 59 -6.08 -24.29 10.50
C LEU A 59 -6.77 -25.57 10.96
N ARG A 60 -6.30 -26.14 12.08
CA ARG A 60 -6.89 -27.34 12.68
C ARG A 60 -8.35 -27.15 13.08
N ASP A 61 -8.65 -26.02 13.68
CA ASP A 61 -10.00 -25.72 14.13
C ASP A 61 -10.95 -25.55 12.94
N LEU A 62 -10.47 -24.92 11.86
CA LEU A 62 -11.21 -24.82 10.61
C LEU A 62 -11.46 -26.20 9.99
N ALA A 63 -10.47 -27.09 9.93
CA ALA A 63 -10.63 -28.45 9.44
C ALA A 63 -11.66 -29.25 10.27
N GLN A 64 -11.67 -29.06 11.58
CA GLN A 64 -12.61 -29.75 12.48
C GLN A 64 -14.05 -29.29 12.28
N ILE A 65 -14.32 -27.98 12.13
CA ILE A 65 -15.67 -27.45 11.91
C ILE A 65 -16.24 -27.77 10.53
N LEU A 66 -15.39 -28.07 9.57
CA LEU A 66 -15.77 -28.54 8.22
C LEU A 66 -16.19 -30.02 8.20
N LYS A 67 -16.48 -30.60 9.38
CA LYS A 67 -16.91 -32.00 9.57
C LYS A 67 -15.96 -33.02 8.97
N GLY A 68 -14.66 -32.73 9.05
CA GLY A 68 -13.64 -33.68 8.68
C GLY A 68 -13.50 -33.96 7.17
N LYS A 69 -14.03 -33.11 6.30
CA LYS A 69 -13.88 -33.26 4.83
C LYS A 69 -12.50 -32.87 4.31
N VAL A 70 -11.58 -32.48 5.17
CA VAL A 70 -10.25 -31.99 4.80
C VAL A 70 -9.24 -32.47 5.83
N ASP A 71 -8.20 -33.16 5.39
CA ASP A 71 -7.01 -33.47 6.18
C ASP A 71 -5.82 -32.65 5.65
N PHE A 72 -4.81 -32.44 6.49
CA PHE A 72 -3.61 -31.72 6.08
C PHE A 72 -2.36 -32.30 6.78
N ASP A 73 -1.26 -32.25 6.07
CA ASP A 73 0.04 -32.68 6.56
C ASP A 73 1.07 -31.57 6.44
N LEU A 74 2.00 -31.46 7.40
CA LEU A 74 3.09 -30.52 7.42
C LEU A 74 4.32 -31.20 6.83
N LYS A 75 4.86 -30.66 5.73
CA LYS A 75 6.09 -31.16 5.10
C LYS A 75 7.20 -30.14 5.14
N GLY A 76 8.45 -30.64 5.29
CA GLY A 76 9.66 -29.82 5.24
C GLY A 76 9.65 -28.67 6.25
N ASP A 77 10.62 -28.43 7.04
CA ASP A 77 10.80 -27.31 8.01
C ASP A 77 9.53 -26.56 8.46
N ASN A 78 8.36 -27.20 8.46
CA ASN A 78 7.04 -26.64 8.78
C ASN A 78 6.61 -25.42 7.89
N LYS A 79 7.09 -25.36 6.64
CA LYS A 79 6.77 -24.24 5.71
C LYS A 79 5.78 -24.61 4.61
N GLU A 80 5.48 -25.88 4.40
CA GLU A 80 4.51 -26.36 3.43
C GLU A 80 3.40 -27.15 4.13
N ILE A 81 2.16 -26.86 3.80
CA ILE A 81 0.97 -27.58 4.25
C ILE A 81 0.34 -28.24 3.02
N VAL A 82 0.25 -29.55 3.03
CA VAL A 82 -0.45 -30.32 1.99
C VAL A 82 -1.86 -30.61 2.47
N VAL A 83 -2.84 -30.11 1.73
CA VAL A 83 -4.27 -30.27 2.02
C VAL A 83 -4.81 -31.42 1.16
N ASP A 84 -5.42 -32.41 1.81
CA ASP A 84 -6.09 -33.54 1.16
C ASP A 84 -7.59 -33.47 1.41
N ARG A 85 -8.35 -33.05 0.40
CA ARG A 85 -9.82 -32.91 0.45
C ARG A 85 -10.56 -34.24 0.38
N THR A 86 -9.86 -35.36 0.16
CA THR A 86 -10.46 -36.70 0.10
C THR A 86 -10.43 -37.43 1.44
N LYS A 87 -9.68 -36.92 2.41
CA LYS A 87 -9.52 -37.52 3.73
C LYS A 87 -10.26 -36.77 4.81
N THR A 88 -10.69 -37.51 5.82
CA THR A 88 -11.32 -36.98 7.02
C THR A 88 -10.25 -36.59 8.05
N TYR A 89 -10.29 -35.35 8.53
CA TYR A 89 -9.39 -34.87 9.59
C TYR A 89 -9.60 -35.67 10.87
N LYS A 90 -8.53 -36.25 11.39
CA LYS A 90 -8.55 -36.90 12.71
C LYS A 90 -8.28 -35.84 13.78
N SER A 91 -9.28 -35.57 14.62
CA SER A 91 -9.15 -34.61 15.71
C SER A 91 -8.09 -35.07 16.71
N PHE A 92 -7.18 -34.16 17.06
CA PHE A 92 -6.31 -34.32 18.21
C PHE A 92 -6.90 -33.53 19.39
N PRO A 93 -6.84 -34.04 20.62
CA PRO A 93 -7.18 -33.27 21.80
C PRO A 93 -6.17 -32.11 21.89
N GLY A 94 -6.56 -30.92 21.63
CA GLY A 94 -5.67 -29.78 21.59
C GLY A 94 -6.40 -28.52 22.01
N ASP A 95 -5.94 -28.01 23.09
CA ASP A 95 -6.26 -26.82 23.81
C ASP A 95 -6.79 -25.66 22.92
N GLN A 96 -8.06 -25.32 23.09
CA GLN A 96 -8.69 -24.09 22.56
C GLN A 96 -8.43 -22.88 23.46
N SER A 97 -7.70 -23.03 24.55
CA SER A 97 -7.38 -22.01 25.54
C SER A 97 -6.21 -21.14 25.10
N GLY A 98 -6.43 -20.16 24.27
CA GLY A 98 -5.48 -19.08 24.04
C GLY A 98 -5.78 -17.88 24.96
N ALA A 99 -4.76 -17.16 25.42
CA ALA A 99 -4.94 -15.95 26.19
C ALA A 99 -5.61 -14.83 25.35
N ALA A 100 -6.24 -13.87 26.01
CA ALA A 100 -6.88 -12.73 25.34
C ALA A 100 -5.91 -11.89 24.48
N LYS A 101 -4.60 -11.97 24.79
CA LYS A 101 -3.53 -11.28 24.08
C LYS A 101 -2.33 -12.20 23.96
N GLU A 102 -1.82 -12.39 22.72
CA GLU A 102 -0.70 -13.25 22.40
C GLU A 102 0.33 -12.53 21.55
N ARG A 103 1.53 -13.12 21.47
CA ARG A 103 2.55 -12.72 20.49
C ARG A 103 2.43 -13.60 19.26
N ALA A 104 2.30 -12.98 18.09
CA ALA A 104 2.27 -13.66 16.82
C ALA A 104 3.55 -13.39 16.04
N VAL A 105 4.04 -14.40 15.36
CA VAL A 105 5.22 -14.31 14.50
C VAL A 105 4.78 -14.57 13.07
N LEU A 106 5.05 -13.63 12.16
CA LEU A 106 4.74 -13.80 10.74
C LEU A 106 5.57 -14.96 10.18
N GLN A 107 4.90 -15.92 9.58
CA GLN A 107 5.51 -17.11 8.97
C GLN A 107 4.79 -17.38 7.64
N PRO A 108 5.35 -16.96 6.48
CA PRO A 108 4.80 -17.34 5.19
C PRO A 108 4.78 -18.86 5.03
N MET A 109 3.62 -19.38 4.61
CA MET A 109 3.39 -20.83 4.45
C MET A 109 2.90 -21.12 3.03
N ARG A 110 3.35 -22.24 2.45
CA ARG A 110 2.79 -22.77 1.20
C ARG A 110 1.65 -23.72 1.50
N LEU A 111 0.51 -23.50 0.85
CA LEU A 111 -0.64 -24.39 0.89
C LEU A 111 -0.76 -25.09 -0.47
N LYS A 112 -0.74 -26.42 -0.48
CA LYS A 112 -0.84 -27.26 -1.67
C LYS A 112 -2.02 -28.20 -1.53
N VAL A 113 -2.90 -28.24 -2.51
CA VAL A 113 -4.03 -29.17 -2.56
C VAL A 113 -3.65 -30.39 -3.37
N LEU A 114 -3.81 -31.60 -2.79
CA LEU A 114 -3.56 -32.85 -3.50
C LEU A 114 -4.59 -33.07 -4.59
N GLY A 115 -4.12 -33.47 -5.78
CA GLY A 115 -5.00 -33.81 -6.92
C GLY A 115 -5.42 -32.63 -7.78
N GLU A 116 -5.08 -31.39 -7.41
CA GLU A 116 -5.31 -30.20 -8.23
C GLU A 116 -3.96 -29.69 -8.76
N ASN A 117 -3.96 -29.22 -10.03
CA ASN A 117 -2.75 -28.65 -10.64
C ASN A 117 -2.38 -27.38 -9.89
N PRO A 118 -1.18 -27.27 -9.32
CA PRO A 118 -0.94 -26.39 -8.21
C PRO A 118 -0.75 -24.94 -8.63
N ALA A 119 -1.68 -24.10 -8.28
CA ALA A 119 -1.28 -22.80 -7.83
C ALA A 119 -0.82 -22.97 -6.36
N ASP A 120 0.51 -23.07 -6.12
CA ASP A 120 1.06 -22.99 -4.79
C ASP A 120 0.64 -21.66 -4.16
N VAL A 121 -0.35 -21.69 -3.28
CA VAL A 121 -0.82 -20.49 -2.59
C VAL A 121 0.13 -20.23 -1.44
N VAL A 122 0.94 -19.18 -1.56
CA VAL A 122 1.75 -18.69 -0.43
C VAL A 122 0.91 -17.73 0.40
N GLU A 123 0.57 -18.14 1.61
CA GLU A 123 -0.23 -17.35 2.55
C GLU A 123 0.62 -16.81 3.69
N ASN A 124 0.34 -15.56 4.07
CA ASN A 124 0.89 -14.97 5.28
C ASN A 124 0.17 -15.56 6.49
N ALA A 125 0.73 -16.63 7.05
CA ALA A 125 0.29 -17.20 8.30
C ALA A 125 0.99 -16.54 9.49
N TYR A 126 0.36 -16.60 10.64
CA TYR A 126 1.00 -16.24 11.90
C TYR A 126 1.15 -17.46 12.78
N ASN A 127 2.36 -17.69 13.27
CA ASN A 127 2.58 -18.68 14.32
C ASN A 127 2.29 -18.07 15.69
N ILE A 128 1.37 -18.69 16.43
CA ILE A 128 1.02 -18.34 17.81
C ILE A 128 1.11 -19.60 18.64
N ARG A 129 2.05 -19.66 19.60
CA ARG A 129 2.31 -20.84 20.45
C ARG A 129 2.52 -22.15 19.69
N GLY A 130 3.22 -22.10 18.55
CA GLY A 130 3.49 -23.29 17.75
C GLY A 130 2.38 -23.67 16.76
N PHE A 131 1.25 -22.95 16.73
CA PHE A 131 0.15 -23.19 15.82
C PHE A 131 0.08 -22.13 14.73
N ASN A 132 -0.27 -22.54 13.50
CA ASN A 132 -0.39 -21.66 12.36
C ASN A 132 -1.84 -21.17 12.21
N TYR A 133 -1.98 -19.85 12.15
CA TYR A 133 -3.23 -19.12 12.00
C TYR A 133 -3.27 -18.45 10.63
N PHE A 134 -4.38 -18.59 9.96
CA PHE A 134 -4.62 -18.07 8.60
C PHE A 134 -5.83 -17.15 8.56
N ARG A 135 -5.86 -16.25 7.60
CA ARG A 135 -7.08 -15.48 7.30
C ARG A 135 -8.16 -16.43 6.81
N LEU A 136 -9.37 -16.27 7.32
CA LEU A 136 -10.48 -17.14 6.99
C LEU A 136 -10.77 -17.18 5.48
N ARG A 137 -10.81 -16.02 4.84
CA ARG A 137 -11.09 -15.91 3.41
C ARG A 137 -9.98 -16.52 2.54
N SER A 138 -8.72 -16.32 2.93
CA SER A 138 -7.59 -16.86 2.17
C SER A 138 -7.57 -18.39 2.14
N VAL A 139 -7.93 -19.03 3.24
CA VAL A 139 -7.96 -20.49 3.30
C VAL A 139 -9.27 -21.08 2.81
N GLY A 140 -10.34 -20.29 2.66
CA GLY A 140 -11.63 -20.76 2.17
C GLY A 140 -11.53 -21.45 0.81
N ALA A 141 -10.83 -20.83 -0.13
CA ALA A 141 -10.59 -21.39 -1.46
C ALA A 141 -9.81 -22.72 -1.40
N VAL A 142 -8.79 -22.80 -0.52
CA VAL A 142 -7.94 -23.99 -0.33
C VAL A 142 -8.70 -25.12 0.37
N LEU A 143 -9.54 -24.80 1.36
CA LEU A 143 -10.31 -25.78 2.14
C LEU A 143 -11.67 -26.10 1.52
N GLY A 144 -12.11 -25.37 0.50
CA GLY A 144 -13.34 -25.65 -0.26
C GLY A 144 -14.61 -25.08 0.39
N PHE A 145 -14.54 -23.86 0.98
CA PHE A 145 -15.70 -23.15 1.52
C PHE A 145 -15.71 -21.67 1.14
N ASP A 146 -16.89 -21.07 1.13
CA ASP A 146 -17.09 -19.65 0.92
C ASP A 146 -17.17 -18.89 2.23
N VAL A 147 -16.71 -17.62 2.24
CA VAL A 147 -16.73 -16.75 3.41
C VAL A 147 -17.47 -15.45 3.09
N SER A 148 -18.51 -15.17 3.84
CA SER A 148 -19.21 -13.89 3.87
C SER A 148 -19.20 -13.29 5.27
N TYR A 149 -19.63 -12.02 5.39
CA TYR A 149 -19.67 -11.31 6.66
C TYR A 149 -21.03 -10.64 6.86
N ASP A 150 -21.66 -10.86 8.00
CA ASP A 150 -22.81 -10.08 8.48
C ASP A 150 -22.27 -9.00 9.42
N GLU A 151 -22.09 -7.79 8.88
CA GLU A 151 -21.52 -6.68 9.63
C GLU A 151 -22.45 -6.18 10.74
N GLY A 152 -23.77 -6.25 10.53
CA GLY A 152 -24.77 -5.82 11.52
C GLY A 152 -24.72 -6.65 12.80
N LYS A 153 -24.31 -7.91 12.68
CA LYS A 153 -24.22 -8.86 13.80
C LYS A 153 -22.77 -9.19 14.19
N ASN A 154 -21.77 -8.60 13.51
CA ASN A 154 -20.35 -8.91 13.68
C ASN A 154 -20.06 -10.42 13.56
N LEU A 155 -20.60 -11.05 12.49
CA LEU A 155 -20.46 -12.48 12.23
C LEU A 155 -19.61 -12.72 10.98
N ALA A 156 -18.71 -13.70 11.04
CA ALA A 156 -18.16 -14.33 9.86
C ALA A 156 -19.00 -15.58 9.55
N VAL A 157 -19.42 -15.73 8.30
CA VAL A 157 -20.27 -16.83 7.85
C VAL A 157 -19.49 -17.69 6.86
N ILE A 158 -19.32 -18.96 7.19
CA ILE A 158 -18.78 -20.00 6.31
C ILE A 158 -19.95 -20.78 5.70
N THR A 159 -19.92 -20.95 4.37
CA THR A 159 -20.84 -21.81 3.66
C THR A 159 -20.05 -22.94 2.99
N THR A 160 -20.34 -24.19 3.33
CA THR A 160 -19.74 -25.36 2.70
C THR A 160 -20.51 -25.78 1.45
N SER A 161 -19.88 -26.48 0.52
CA SER A 161 -20.33 -26.69 -0.86
C SER A 161 -21.64 -27.47 -1.08
N ALA A 162 -22.39 -27.81 -0.03
CA ALA A 162 -23.67 -28.51 -0.15
C ALA A 162 -24.85 -27.63 -0.60
N ASP A 163 -24.79 -26.31 -0.41
CA ASP A 163 -25.91 -25.36 -0.64
C ASP A 163 -25.63 -24.28 -1.72
N ARG A 164 -24.90 -24.60 -2.77
CA ARG A 164 -24.56 -23.64 -3.85
C ARG A 164 -25.72 -23.10 -4.70
N LYS A 165 -26.99 -23.32 -4.34
CA LYS A 165 -28.14 -22.96 -5.19
C LYS A 165 -28.68 -21.55 -5.04
N HIS A 166 -28.17 -20.72 -4.11
CA HIS A 166 -28.62 -19.34 -3.95
C HIS A 166 -27.45 -18.39 -3.64
N ALA A 167 -26.54 -18.22 -4.61
CA ALA A 167 -25.61 -17.12 -4.57
C ALA A 167 -26.22 -15.91 -5.30
N PRO A 168 -26.17 -14.68 -4.73
CA PRO A 168 -26.39 -13.48 -5.53
C PRO A 168 -25.36 -13.43 -6.66
N ALA A 169 -25.73 -12.81 -7.79
CA ALA A 169 -24.90 -12.73 -8.98
C ALA A 169 -23.45 -12.39 -8.65
N PRO A 170 -22.45 -13.10 -9.23
CA PRO A 170 -21.07 -12.92 -8.87
C PRO A 170 -20.66 -11.48 -9.13
N ALA A 171 -20.12 -10.83 -8.11
CA ALA A 171 -19.23 -9.72 -8.33
C ALA A 171 -18.15 -10.16 -9.33
N PRO A 172 -17.64 -9.27 -10.21
CA PRO A 172 -16.67 -9.67 -11.24
C PRO A 172 -15.58 -10.53 -10.59
N GLN A 173 -15.43 -11.78 -11.08
CA GLN A 173 -14.46 -12.72 -10.53
C GLN A 173 -13.08 -12.06 -10.51
N ALA A 174 -12.52 -11.89 -9.32
CA ALA A 174 -11.10 -11.55 -9.22
C ALA A 174 -10.32 -12.66 -9.96
N PRO A 175 -9.34 -12.29 -10.79
CA PRO A 175 -8.54 -13.27 -11.53
C PRO A 175 -7.96 -14.29 -10.55
N THR A 176 -8.02 -15.58 -10.93
CA THR A 176 -7.44 -16.66 -10.14
C THR A 176 -5.92 -16.52 -10.11
N GLY A 177 -5.38 -15.91 -9.07
CA GLY A 177 -3.95 -15.68 -8.86
C GLY A 177 -3.66 -14.28 -8.30
N ARG A 178 -2.52 -14.14 -7.60
CA ARG A 178 -2.04 -12.81 -7.18
C ARG A 178 -1.78 -11.90 -8.37
N VAL A 179 -1.78 -10.62 -8.15
CA VAL A 179 -1.29 -9.65 -9.14
C VAL A 179 0.19 -9.90 -9.42
N ILE A 180 0.55 -9.98 -10.69
CA ILE A 180 1.93 -10.06 -11.16
C ILE A 180 2.38 -8.66 -11.56
N LEU A 181 3.40 -8.15 -10.89
CA LEU A 181 3.89 -6.79 -11.09
C LEU A 181 4.62 -6.62 -12.44
N GLY A 182 4.65 -5.40 -12.97
CA GLY A 182 5.43 -5.10 -14.16
C GLY A 182 6.91 -5.47 -14.02
N ASN A 183 7.50 -5.29 -12.83
CA ASN A 183 8.90 -5.64 -12.59
C ASN A 183 9.18 -7.16 -12.58
N GLU A 184 8.18 -7.98 -12.27
CA GLU A 184 8.30 -9.45 -12.37
C GLU A 184 8.26 -9.91 -13.83
N ARG A 185 7.61 -9.13 -14.69
CA ARG A 185 7.48 -9.42 -16.13
C ARG A 185 8.64 -8.89 -16.97
N LEU A 186 9.40 -7.90 -16.46
CA LEU A 186 10.50 -7.30 -17.19
C LEU A 186 11.52 -8.34 -17.67
N LEU A 187 12.02 -9.19 -16.77
CA LEU A 187 13.08 -10.16 -17.05
C LEU A 187 12.57 -11.50 -17.63
N THR A 188 11.27 -11.60 -17.86
CA THR A 188 10.64 -12.79 -18.46
C THR A 188 10.06 -12.48 -19.84
N GLU A 189 9.02 -11.69 -19.87
CA GLU A 189 8.23 -11.40 -21.09
C GLU A 189 8.74 -10.16 -21.84
N TYR A 190 9.40 -9.21 -21.14
CA TYR A 190 9.79 -7.90 -21.68
C TYR A 190 11.30 -7.64 -21.67
N LYS A 191 12.12 -8.68 -21.53
CA LYS A 191 13.58 -8.57 -21.45
C LYS A 191 14.22 -7.80 -22.61
N GLY A 192 13.66 -7.90 -23.80
CA GLY A 192 14.13 -7.15 -24.98
C GLY A 192 14.13 -5.63 -24.81
N LEU A 193 13.39 -5.09 -23.82
CA LEU A 193 13.43 -3.66 -23.52
C LEU A 193 14.76 -3.21 -22.92
N ILE A 194 15.50 -4.13 -22.28
CA ILE A 194 16.77 -3.85 -21.60
C ILE A 194 17.94 -4.69 -22.12
N ASP A 195 17.70 -5.72 -22.94
CA ASP A 195 18.75 -6.57 -23.50
C ASP A 195 19.80 -5.75 -24.25
N ASN A 196 21.08 -5.98 -23.92
CA ASN A 196 22.26 -5.28 -24.45
C ASN A 196 22.28 -3.77 -24.19
N LYS A 197 21.53 -3.28 -23.18
CA LYS A 197 21.44 -1.85 -22.85
C LYS A 197 22.07 -1.52 -21.50
N ARG A 198 22.55 -0.26 -21.42
CA ARG A 198 22.94 0.39 -20.18
C ARG A 198 21.69 1.00 -19.54
N VAL A 199 21.29 0.44 -18.41
CA VAL A 199 20.03 0.78 -17.73
C VAL A 199 20.27 1.82 -16.64
N GLY A 200 19.53 2.92 -16.70
CA GLY A 200 19.33 3.84 -15.58
C GLY A 200 18.03 3.51 -14.88
N LEU A 201 18.04 3.25 -13.56
CA LEU A 201 16.86 2.82 -12.83
C LEU A 201 16.41 3.88 -11.84
N ILE A 202 15.20 4.37 -12.00
CA ILE A 202 14.50 5.27 -11.06
C ILE A 202 13.70 4.40 -10.10
N THR A 203 14.13 4.34 -8.84
CA THR A 203 13.55 3.43 -7.85
C THR A 203 13.84 3.86 -6.42
N ASN A 204 13.24 3.17 -5.48
CA ASN A 204 13.52 3.25 -4.06
C ASN A 204 13.21 1.89 -3.38
N GLN A 205 13.09 1.88 -2.04
CA GLN A 205 12.76 0.68 -1.25
C GLN A 205 11.45 -0.01 -1.63
N THR A 206 10.56 0.67 -2.37
CA THR A 206 9.29 0.08 -2.84
C THR A 206 9.42 -0.67 -4.16
N GLY A 207 10.54 -0.49 -4.88
CA GLY A 207 10.84 -1.17 -6.14
C GLY A 207 11.23 -2.63 -5.93
N VAL A 208 10.33 -3.41 -5.33
CA VAL A 208 10.52 -4.82 -5.02
C VAL A 208 9.48 -5.69 -5.73
N ASP A 209 9.79 -6.97 -5.94
CA ASP A 209 8.82 -7.96 -6.40
C ASP A 209 7.92 -8.45 -5.25
N ALA A 210 7.02 -9.37 -5.53
CA ALA A 210 6.12 -9.96 -4.54
C ALA A 210 6.84 -10.72 -3.40
N ASN A 211 8.11 -11.08 -3.59
CA ASN A 211 8.94 -11.74 -2.58
C ASN A 211 9.83 -10.75 -1.81
N GLY A 212 9.71 -9.44 -2.09
CA GLY A 212 10.52 -8.39 -1.47
C GLY A 212 11.92 -8.25 -2.09
N VAL A 213 12.20 -8.85 -3.24
CA VAL A 213 13.51 -8.75 -3.92
C VAL A 213 13.57 -7.45 -4.72
N PRO A 214 14.57 -6.57 -4.47
CA PRO A 214 14.71 -5.31 -5.20
C PRO A 214 14.94 -5.52 -6.70
N VAL A 215 14.19 -4.79 -7.52
CA VAL A 215 14.37 -4.81 -8.99
C VAL A 215 15.80 -4.41 -9.39
N ALA A 216 16.43 -3.52 -8.64
CA ALA A 216 17.83 -3.12 -8.85
C ALA A 216 18.80 -4.31 -8.77
N GLU A 217 18.60 -5.21 -7.78
CA GLU A 217 19.42 -6.42 -7.64
C GLU A 217 19.18 -7.39 -8.80
N LYS A 218 17.92 -7.53 -9.23
CA LYS A 218 17.55 -8.38 -10.37
C LYS A 218 18.17 -7.90 -11.70
N ILE A 219 18.06 -6.60 -12.00
CA ILE A 219 18.65 -6.03 -13.22
C ILE A 219 20.18 -6.13 -13.16
N LYS A 220 20.80 -5.89 -12.00
CA LYS A 220 22.24 -6.00 -11.82
C LYS A 220 22.75 -7.43 -12.04
N ALA A 221 21.98 -8.43 -11.63
CA ALA A 221 22.32 -9.86 -11.81
C ALA A 221 22.03 -10.38 -13.23
N TYR A 222 21.28 -9.63 -14.04
CA TYR A 222 20.91 -10.05 -15.38
C TYR A 222 22.06 -9.80 -16.35
N SER A 223 22.64 -10.88 -16.90
CA SER A 223 23.88 -10.84 -17.72
C SER A 223 23.75 -10.05 -19.02
N ASN A 224 22.54 -9.95 -19.58
CA ASN A 224 22.32 -9.29 -20.87
C ASN A 224 22.00 -7.78 -20.74
N ALA A 225 22.06 -7.21 -19.53
CA ALA A 225 21.90 -5.77 -19.32
C ALA A 225 22.94 -5.26 -18.34
N LYS A 226 23.26 -3.97 -18.41
CA LYS A 226 24.18 -3.34 -17.47
C LYS A 226 23.47 -2.23 -16.71
N LEU A 227 23.17 -2.45 -15.43
CA LEU A 227 22.73 -1.37 -14.55
C LEU A 227 23.89 -0.38 -14.35
N VAL A 228 23.72 0.89 -14.73
CA VAL A 228 24.80 1.90 -14.71
C VAL A 228 24.55 3.04 -13.73
N ALA A 229 23.31 3.32 -13.36
CA ALA A 229 22.97 4.36 -12.40
C ALA A 229 21.63 4.06 -11.71
N LEU A 230 21.49 4.55 -10.48
CA LEU A 230 20.24 4.61 -9.74
C LEU A 230 19.82 6.07 -9.59
N TYR A 231 18.50 6.33 -9.61
CA TYR A 231 17.93 7.65 -9.39
C TYR A 231 16.90 7.55 -8.26
N SER A 232 17.15 8.26 -7.17
CA SER A 232 16.31 8.21 -5.97
C SER A 232 15.32 9.39 -5.92
N PRO A 233 14.05 9.15 -5.55
CA PRO A 233 13.04 10.18 -5.37
C PRO A 233 13.17 10.87 -3.99
N GLU A 234 12.14 11.63 -3.61
CA GLU A 234 11.92 12.05 -2.23
C GLU A 234 12.01 10.84 -1.28
N HIS A 235 12.50 11.06 -0.07
CA HIS A 235 12.83 10.05 0.94
C HIS A 235 14.09 9.22 0.67
N GLY A 236 14.75 9.39 -0.49
CA GLY A 236 15.97 8.66 -0.83
C GLY A 236 15.72 7.23 -1.34
N LEU A 237 16.82 6.54 -1.62
CA LEU A 237 16.77 5.16 -2.14
C LEU A 237 16.23 4.17 -1.10
N ASP A 238 16.50 4.40 0.19
CA ASP A 238 16.09 3.53 1.29
C ASP A 238 14.78 3.97 1.98
N GLY A 239 14.17 5.07 1.53
CA GLY A 239 12.89 5.57 2.03
C GLY A 239 12.94 6.17 3.44
N LYS A 240 14.11 6.54 3.97
CA LYS A 240 14.27 6.97 5.36
C LYS A 240 14.34 8.48 5.57
N GLN A 241 14.57 9.25 4.51
CA GLN A 241 14.66 10.71 4.63
C GLN A 241 13.29 11.32 4.95
N THR A 242 13.29 12.29 5.86
CA THR A 242 12.07 13.01 6.26
C THR A 242 11.42 13.70 5.05
N ALA A 243 10.10 13.82 5.05
CA ALA A 243 9.36 14.52 3.99
C ALA A 243 9.88 15.96 3.84
N GLY A 244 10.12 16.37 2.59
CA GLY A 244 10.66 17.70 2.26
C GLY A 244 12.17 17.86 2.50
N ALA A 245 12.85 16.90 3.13
CA ALA A 245 14.28 16.98 3.37
C ALA A 245 15.09 16.81 2.08
N TYR A 246 16.20 17.55 2.02
CA TYR A 246 17.17 17.40 0.93
C TYR A 246 17.77 16.00 0.90
N VAL A 247 17.78 15.39 -0.28
CA VAL A 247 18.43 14.09 -0.54
C VAL A 247 19.69 14.34 -1.37
N ALA A 248 20.86 13.97 -0.85
CA ALA A 248 22.12 14.10 -1.57
C ALA A 248 22.32 12.93 -2.57
N SER A 249 23.01 13.21 -3.67
CA SER A 249 23.56 12.16 -4.53
C SER A 249 24.80 11.55 -3.88
N TYR A 250 25.02 10.24 -4.10
CA TYR A 250 26.16 9.53 -3.51
C TYR A 250 26.57 8.34 -4.38
N PHE A 251 27.66 7.69 -4.03
CA PHE A 251 28.07 6.43 -4.65
C PHE A 251 27.72 5.27 -3.70
N ASP A 252 26.87 4.36 -4.16
CA ASP A 252 26.50 3.17 -3.39
C ASP A 252 27.57 2.08 -3.54
N LYS A 253 28.30 1.83 -2.46
CA LYS A 253 29.41 0.86 -2.45
C LYS A 253 28.92 -0.59 -2.60
N LYS A 254 27.73 -0.93 -2.10
CA LYS A 254 27.14 -2.27 -2.23
C LYS A 254 26.75 -2.57 -3.68
N MET A 255 26.10 -1.61 -4.30
CA MET A 255 25.71 -1.73 -5.71
C MET A 255 26.85 -1.39 -6.67
N ASN A 256 27.91 -0.73 -6.19
CA ASN A 256 29.01 -0.17 -6.99
C ASN A 256 28.50 0.72 -8.13
N LEU A 257 27.58 1.65 -7.79
CA LEU A 257 26.88 2.51 -8.74
C LEU A 257 26.66 3.92 -8.17
N PRO A 258 26.63 4.97 -9.03
CA PRO A 258 26.14 6.27 -8.61
C PRO A 258 24.65 6.23 -8.31
N VAL A 259 24.24 6.91 -7.24
CA VAL A 259 22.85 7.18 -6.89
C VAL A 259 22.62 8.68 -7.02
N TYR A 260 21.90 9.08 -8.05
CA TYR A 260 21.55 10.47 -8.31
C TYR A 260 20.23 10.82 -7.61
N SER A 261 20.24 11.92 -6.86
CA SER A 261 19.02 12.40 -6.21
C SER A 261 18.16 13.19 -7.18
N LEU A 262 16.87 12.83 -7.24
CA LEU A 262 15.83 13.61 -7.91
C LEU A 262 14.98 14.39 -6.88
N TYR A 263 15.51 14.60 -5.68
CA TYR A 263 14.90 15.43 -4.64
C TYR A 263 15.96 16.25 -3.90
N GLY A 264 16.64 17.08 -4.66
CA GLY A 264 17.74 17.92 -4.22
C GLY A 264 17.76 19.23 -5.00
N PRO A 265 18.90 19.65 -5.54
CA PRO A 265 19.02 20.83 -6.41
C PRO A 265 18.19 20.67 -7.69
N THR A 266 18.02 19.45 -8.17
CA THR A 266 17.15 19.13 -9.30
C THR A 266 16.03 18.16 -8.92
N ARG A 267 14.92 18.25 -9.64
CA ARG A 267 13.77 17.32 -9.59
C ARG A 267 13.64 16.53 -10.89
N LYS A 268 14.52 16.79 -11.84
CA LYS A 268 14.57 16.19 -13.16
C LYS A 268 15.99 15.66 -13.41
N PRO A 269 16.18 14.44 -13.93
CA PRO A 269 17.51 13.97 -14.33
C PRO A 269 18.16 14.96 -15.29
N SER A 270 19.40 15.39 -15.00
CA SER A 270 20.17 16.22 -15.90
C SER A 270 20.80 15.39 -17.01
N ARG A 271 21.27 16.05 -18.09
CA ARG A 271 22.00 15.41 -19.17
C ARG A 271 23.24 14.65 -18.66
N ASP A 272 23.96 15.22 -17.70
CA ASP A 272 25.16 14.58 -17.14
C ASP A 272 24.80 13.33 -16.34
N MET A 273 23.70 13.35 -15.58
CA MET A 273 23.20 12.18 -14.85
C MET A 273 22.79 11.05 -15.81
N LEU A 274 22.37 11.38 -17.04
CA LEU A 274 21.93 10.44 -18.06
C LEU A 274 23.05 9.99 -18.99
N LYS A 275 24.27 10.49 -18.81
CA LYS A 275 25.39 10.11 -19.66
C LYS A 275 25.68 8.61 -19.58
N GLY A 276 25.62 7.95 -20.75
CA GLY A 276 25.85 6.52 -20.85
C GLY A 276 24.64 5.65 -20.46
N VAL A 277 23.44 6.21 -20.40
CA VAL A 277 22.17 5.47 -20.23
C VAL A 277 21.54 5.29 -21.60
N ASP A 278 21.20 4.04 -21.94
CA ASP A 278 20.51 3.68 -23.19
C ASP A 278 19.00 3.56 -23.00
N VAL A 279 18.55 3.28 -21.77
CA VAL A 279 17.14 3.17 -21.41
C VAL A 279 16.95 3.56 -19.93
N LEU A 280 15.93 4.38 -19.66
CA LEU A 280 15.46 4.65 -18.29
C LEU A 280 14.38 3.63 -17.92
N VAL A 281 14.44 3.10 -16.71
CA VAL A 281 13.41 2.23 -16.14
C VAL A 281 12.87 2.88 -14.87
N TYR A 282 11.56 2.91 -14.71
CA TYR A 282 10.88 3.44 -13.53
C TYR A 282 10.16 2.32 -12.79
N ASP A 283 10.44 2.14 -11.49
CA ASP A 283 9.81 1.15 -10.62
C ASP A 283 9.66 1.68 -9.19
N MET A 284 8.53 2.30 -8.89
CA MET A 284 8.17 2.79 -7.55
C MET A 284 6.68 2.61 -7.27
N GLN A 285 6.32 2.34 -6.01
CA GLN A 285 4.95 2.20 -5.56
C GLN A 285 4.35 3.55 -5.17
N ASP A 286 3.36 4.02 -5.92
CA ASP A 286 2.52 5.17 -5.59
C ASP A 286 1.42 4.81 -4.58
N ILE A 287 0.75 5.82 -4.00
CA ILE A 287 -0.36 5.65 -3.05
C ILE A 287 -1.73 6.14 -3.57
N GLY A 288 -1.83 6.50 -4.86
CA GLY A 288 -3.08 6.92 -5.49
C GLY A 288 -3.47 8.38 -5.28
N SER A 289 -2.58 9.20 -4.75
CA SER A 289 -2.82 10.62 -4.48
C SER A 289 -2.00 11.53 -5.40
N ARG A 290 -2.63 12.56 -6.00
CA ARG A 290 -1.93 13.60 -6.77
C ARG A 290 -0.76 14.21 -6.02
N THR A 291 -0.91 14.39 -4.72
CA THR A 291 0.07 15.09 -3.89
C THR A 291 1.25 14.22 -3.47
N TYR A 292 1.21 12.92 -3.79
CA TYR A 292 2.32 12.03 -3.54
C TYR A 292 3.35 12.13 -4.65
N THR A 293 4.59 12.48 -4.31
CA THR A 293 5.56 13.05 -5.26
C THR A 293 6.20 12.07 -6.25
N TYR A 294 5.96 10.76 -6.09
CA TYR A 294 6.54 9.75 -6.99
C TYR A 294 6.03 9.86 -8.42
N ILE A 295 4.75 10.21 -8.60
CA ILE A 295 4.21 10.48 -9.95
C ILE A 295 4.81 11.75 -10.57
N SER A 296 5.21 12.72 -9.73
CA SER A 296 5.91 13.92 -10.21
C SER A 296 7.34 13.60 -10.66
N THR A 297 8.00 12.68 -9.94
CA THR A 297 9.30 12.13 -10.36
C THR A 297 9.17 11.41 -11.70
N LEU A 298 8.09 10.62 -11.91
CA LEU A 298 7.82 9.97 -13.19
C LEU A 298 7.70 10.98 -14.34
N GLN A 299 6.85 12.01 -14.18
CA GLN A 299 6.66 13.02 -15.24
C GLN A 299 7.95 13.74 -15.57
N ASN A 300 8.74 14.13 -14.57
CA ASN A 300 10.03 14.78 -14.78
C ASN A 300 11.06 13.85 -15.44
N ALA A 301 11.05 12.56 -15.11
CA ALA A 301 11.90 11.57 -15.77
C ALA A 301 11.52 11.38 -17.24
N MET A 302 10.24 11.37 -17.57
CA MET A 302 9.74 11.31 -18.94
C MET A 302 10.17 12.54 -19.75
N LEU A 303 10.09 13.74 -19.16
CA LEU A 303 10.61 14.97 -19.79
C LEU A 303 12.11 14.88 -20.08
N ALA A 304 12.91 14.41 -19.10
CA ALA A 304 14.35 14.23 -19.28
C ALA A 304 14.67 13.17 -20.35
N ALA A 305 13.93 12.07 -20.38
CA ALA A 305 14.05 11.01 -21.37
C ALA A 305 13.79 11.56 -22.78
N LYS A 306 12.69 12.32 -22.96
CA LYS A 306 12.37 12.99 -24.24
C LYS A 306 13.47 13.95 -24.68
N GLU A 307 13.93 14.83 -23.78
CA GLU A 307 14.96 15.84 -24.06
C GLU A 307 16.32 15.22 -24.48
N ASN A 308 16.59 13.99 -24.04
CA ASN A 308 17.84 13.27 -24.33
C ASN A 308 17.69 12.11 -25.31
N ASN A 309 16.52 11.93 -25.92
CA ASN A 309 16.19 10.84 -26.84
C ASN A 309 16.47 9.44 -26.25
N ILE A 310 16.17 9.25 -24.96
CA ILE A 310 16.32 7.99 -24.25
C ILE A 310 14.92 7.37 -24.06
N PRO A 311 14.70 6.10 -24.46
CA PRO A 311 13.46 5.39 -24.15
C PRO A 311 13.24 5.30 -22.63
N ILE A 312 11.98 5.39 -22.20
CA ILE A 312 11.60 5.19 -20.81
C ILE A 312 10.59 4.05 -20.66
N VAL A 313 10.88 3.14 -19.74
CA VAL A 313 10.06 1.96 -19.42
C VAL A 313 9.48 2.12 -18.03
N VAL A 314 8.15 2.06 -17.91
CA VAL A 314 7.44 2.07 -16.61
C VAL A 314 7.01 0.66 -16.27
N LEU A 315 7.52 0.15 -15.14
CA LEU A 315 7.12 -1.14 -14.59
C LEU A 315 5.90 -0.92 -13.69
N ASP A 316 4.72 -1.26 -14.20
CA ASP A 316 3.48 -0.85 -13.56
C ASP A 316 3.18 -1.60 -12.26
N ARG A 317 2.49 -0.89 -11.35
CA ARG A 317 2.13 -1.33 -9.99
C ARG A 317 0.70 -0.96 -9.65
N PRO A 318 0.03 -1.71 -8.74
CA PRO A 318 -1.32 -1.40 -8.33
C PRO A 318 -1.44 0.00 -7.72
N ASN A 319 -2.51 0.71 -8.05
CA ASN A 319 -2.96 1.79 -7.20
C ASN A 319 -3.56 1.18 -5.93
N PRO A 320 -3.07 1.49 -4.73
CA PRO A 320 -3.55 0.85 -3.50
C PRO A 320 -5.04 1.08 -3.22
N LEU A 321 -5.57 2.20 -3.70
CA LEU A 321 -6.98 2.60 -3.54
C LEU A 321 -7.88 2.01 -4.64
N GLY A 322 -7.33 1.20 -5.54
CA GLY A 322 -8.02 0.75 -6.74
C GLY A 322 -8.06 1.79 -7.86
N GLY A 323 -8.78 1.47 -8.92
CA GLY A 323 -8.91 2.32 -10.10
C GLY A 323 -10.24 3.07 -10.20
N GLU A 324 -11.17 2.88 -9.28
CA GLU A 324 -12.53 3.42 -9.35
C GLU A 324 -12.68 4.79 -8.67
N ILE A 325 -11.93 5.04 -7.58
CA ILE A 325 -11.99 6.29 -6.84
C ILE A 325 -11.33 7.41 -7.64
N VAL A 326 -12.15 8.35 -8.10
CA VAL A 326 -11.74 9.60 -8.76
C VAL A 326 -12.48 10.74 -8.08
N GLU A 327 -11.75 11.57 -7.31
CA GLU A 327 -12.38 12.49 -6.39
C GLU A 327 -11.49 13.72 -6.12
N GLY A 328 -12.13 14.85 -5.80
CA GLY A 328 -11.48 16.10 -5.41
C GLY A 328 -11.22 17.05 -6.57
N PHE A 329 -10.86 18.30 -6.26
CA PHE A 329 -10.59 19.32 -7.27
C PHE A 329 -9.44 18.93 -8.20
N LEU A 330 -9.62 19.16 -9.50
CA LEU A 330 -8.52 19.15 -10.45
C LEU A 330 -7.58 20.33 -10.16
N ARG A 331 -6.27 20.10 -10.30
CA ARG A 331 -5.29 21.16 -10.08
C ARG A 331 -5.42 22.27 -11.14
N GLU A 332 -5.65 23.50 -10.70
CA GLU A 332 -5.59 24.69 -11.56
C GLU A 332 -4.16 24.94 -12.08
N THR A 333 -4.03 25.40 -13.32
CA THR A 333 -2.71 25.58 -13.99
C THR A 333 -1.71 26.37 -13.16
N ARG A 334 -2.15 27.44 -12.49
CA ARG A 334 -1.28 28.31 -11.66
C ARG A 334 -0.69 27.62 -10.42
N PHE A 335 -1.27 26.52 -9.94
CA PHE A 335 -0.80 25.77 -8.78
C PHE A 335 0.10 24.59 -9.16
N LYS A 336 0.61 24.56 -10.40
CA LYS A 336 1.59 23.53 -10.82
C LYS A 336 2.78 23.55 -9.88
N SER A 337 3.07 22.39 -9.32
CA SER A 337 4.14 22.20 -8.31
C SER A 337 4.54 20.72 -8.27
N PHE A 338 5.55 20.41 -7.44
CA PHE A 338 5.97 19.02 -7.27
C PHE A 338 4.95 18.15 -6.51
N VAL A 339 4.02 18.75 -5.73
CA VAL A 339 2.86 18.08 -5.11
C VAL A 339 1.59 18.19 -5.97
N GLY A 340 1.72 18.60 -7.21
CA GLY A 340 0.62 18.77 -8.16
C GLY A 340 1.15 18.98 -9.56
N ILE A 341 1.80 17.95 -10.10
CA ILE A 341 2.59 18.06 -11.34
C ILE A 341 1.69 18.23 -12.59
N ASP A 342 0.52 17.59 -12.62
CA ASP A 342 -0.42 17.65 -13.74
C ASP A 342 -1.83 18.04 -13.31
N LYS A 343 -2.70 18.33 -14.29
CA LYS A 343 -4.11 18.70 -14.10
C LYS A 343 -4.97 17.45 -13.87
N ILE A 344 -4.78 16.82 -12.71
CA ILE A 344 -5.51 15.63 -12.26
C ILE A 344 -6.20 15.90 -10.93
N PRO A 345 -7.25 15.15 -10.55
CA PRO A 345 -7.92 15.29 -9.25
C PRO A 345 -7.05 14.76 -8.10
N MET A 346 -7.47 15.02 -6.85
CA MET A 346 -6.76 14.57 -5.64
C MET A 346 -6.57 13.05 -5.64
N ALA A 347 -7.64 12.29 -5.79
CA ALA A 347 -7.60 10.85 -6.07
C ALA A 347 -7.82 10.66 -7.58
N HIS A 348 -6.85 10.11 -8.27
CA HIS A 348 -6.89 10.03 -9.75
C HIS A 348 -7.40 8.66 -10.27
N GLY A 349 -7.38 7.61 -9.44
CA GLY A 349 -7.82 6.27 -9.80
C GLY A 349 -7.07 5.67 -10.98
N MET A 350 -5.78 5.93 -11.11
CA MET A 350 -4.92 5.44 -12.18
C MET A 350 -3.67 4.78 -11.57
N THR A 351 -3.07 3.82 -12.29
CA THR A 351 -1.77 3.26 -11.94
C THR A 351 -0.63 4.18 -12.40
N ALA A 352 0.60 3.91 -12.00
CA ALA A 352 1.77 4.67 -12.46
C ALA A 352 1.96 4.55 -13.99
N GLY A 353 1.71 3.36 -14.56
CA GLY A 353 1.77 3.14 -16.01
C GLY A 353 0.68 3.92 -16.76
N GLU A 354 -0.55 3.90 -16.25
CA GLU A 354 -1.65 4.68 -16.81
C GLU A 354 -1.40 6.19 -16.72
N LEU A 355 -0.85 6.67 -15.59
CA LEU A 355 -0.42 8.07 -15.45
C LEU A 355 0.71 8.41 -16.40
N GLY A 356 1.67 7.51 -16.61
CA GLY A 356 2.71 7.68 -17.62
C GLY A 356 2.11 7.90 -19.01
N GLN A 357 1.15 7.08 -19.43
CA GLN A 357 0.43 7.28 -20.70
C GLN A 357 -0.34 8.63 -20.73
N PHE A 358 -1.00 8.97 -19.64
CA PHE A 358 -1.73 10.24 -19.53
C PHE A 358 -0.80 11.45 -19.63
N PHE A 359 0.35 11.44 -18.96
CA PHE A 359 1.35 12.51 -19.05
C PHE A 359 1.97 12.59 -20.43
N ASN A 360 2.13 11.44 -21.10
CA ASN A 360 2.77 11.34 -22.41
C ASN A 360 1.97 12.02 -23.53
N ARG A 361 0.68 12.32 -23.34
CA ARG A 361 -0.14 13.10 -24.29
C ARG A 361 0.46 14.46 -24.62
N GLU A 362 1.21 15.05 -23.69
CA GLU A 362 1.83 16.38 -23.83
C GLU A 362 3.36 16.28 -23.96
N ILE A 363 3.98 15.20 -23.49
CA ILE A 363 5.44 15.04 -23.47
C ILE A 363 5.95 14.42 -24.77
N GLY A 364 5.29 13.39 -25.27
CA GLY A 364 5.71 12.65 -26.48
C GLY A 364 7.06 11.95 -26.29
N ALA A 365 7.32 11.39 -25.11
CA ALA A 365 8.49 10.54 -24.86
C ALA A 365 8.31 9.15 -25.51
N ASP A 366 9.43 8.48 -25.81
CA ASP A 366 9.43 7.07 -26.21
C ASP A 366 9.15 6.22 -24.97
N LEU A 367 7.85 6.06 -24.65
CA LEU A 367 7.34 5.42 -23.44
C LEU A 367 6.85 4.01 -23.74
N THR A 368 7.34 3.05 -22.98
CA THR A 368 6.78 1.70 -22.91
C THR A 368 6.30 1.42 -21.48
N VAL A 369 5.08 0.94 -21.32
CA VAL A 369 4.56 0.44 -20.01
C VAL A 369 4.60 -1.08 -20.03
N VAL A 370 5.25 -1.67 -19.02
CA VAL A 370 5.15 -3.11 -18.74
C VAL A 370 3.97 -3.32 -17.80
N PRO A 371 2.82 -3.80 -18.30
CA PRO A 371 1.61 -3.87 -17.52
C PRO A 371 1.66 -5.01 -16.51
N MET A 372 0.86 -4.90 -15.45
CA MET A 372 0.58 -6.00 -14.52
C MET A 372 -0.27 -7.09 -15.19
N LYS A 373 -0.29 -8.28 -14.59
CA LYS A 373 -1.33 -9.30 -14.83
C LYS A 373 -2.21 -9.44 -13.59
N ASN A 374 -3.44 -9.86 -13.81
CA ASN A 374 -4.42 -10.17 -12.76
C ASN A 374 -4.84 -8.97 -11.88
N TRP A 375 -4.56 -7.74 -12.27
CA TRP A 375 -5.08 -6.56 -11.60
C TRP A 375 -6.29 -6.02 -12.35
N THR A 376 -7.36 -5.71 -11.62
CA THR A 376 -8.57 -5.04 -12.12
C THR A 376 -8.80 -3.76 -11.36
N ARG A 377 -9.57 -2.85 -11.93
CA ARG A 377 -9.82 -1.52 -11.35
C ARG A 377 -10.59 -1.56 -10.03
N SER A 378 -11.41 -2.58 -9.83
CA SER A 378 -12.17 -2.78 -8.59
C SER A 378 -11.31 -3.31 -7.42
N MET A 379 -10.10 -3.80 -7.69
CA MET A 379 -9.19 -4.28 -6.65
C MET A 379 -8.61 -3.13 -5.85
N VAL A 380 -8.69 -3.22 -4.53
CA VAL A 380 -7.85 -2.47 -3.60
C VAL A 380 -6.61 -3.31 -3.24
N TRP A 381 -5.63 -2.70 -2.54
CA TRP A 381 -4.36 -3.41 -2.26
C TRP A 381 -4.54 -4.79 -1.63
N GLN A 382 -5.50 -4.94 -0.73
CA GLN A 382 -5.76 -6.20 -0.02
C GLN A 382 -6.13 -7.36 -0.94
N ASP A 383 -6.69 -7.06 -2.12
CA ASP A 383 -7.10 -8.07 -3.10
C ASP A 383 -5.94 -8.54 -3.98
N THR A 384 -4.84 -7.80 -3.99
CA THR A 384 -3.71 -8.06 -4.90
C THR A 384 -2.88 -9.28 -4.52
N GLY A 385 -2.97 -9.74 -3.26
CA GLY A 385 -2.10 -10.77 -2.71
C GLY A 385 -0.64 -10.33 -2.51
N LEU A 386 -0.34 -9.03 -2.60
CA LEU A 386 1.01 -8.47 -2.49
C LEU A 386 1.30 -7.95 -1.07
N PRO A 387 2.52 -8.10 -0.56
CA PRO A 387 2.96 -7.42 0.65
C PRO A 387 3.07 -5.91 0.39
N PHE A 388 2.60 -5.08 1.33
CA PHE A 388 2.76 -3.63 1.21
C PHE A 388 4.15 -3.22 1.70
N ALA A 389 4.92 -2.58 0.82
CA ALA A 389 6.18 -1.96 1.19
C ALA A 389 5.90 -0.54 1.73
N GLN A 390 6.56 -0.17 2.84
CA GLN A 390 6.54 1.19 3.37
C GLN A 390 6.98 2.19 2.28
N THR A 391 6.14 3.18 1.96
CA THR A 391 6.44 4.13 0.88
C THR A 391 7.18 5.37 1.37
N SER A 392 7.02 5.76 2.62
CA SER A 392 7.74 6.87 3.26
C SER A 392 7.76 6.69 4.78
N PRO A 393 8.59 7.46 5.53
CA PRO A 393 8.62 7.37 7.00
C PRO A 393 7.25 7.61 7.65
N ASN A 394 6.40 8.45 7.03
CA ASN A 394 5.05 8.75 7.52
C ASN A 394 3.96 7.82 6.96
N ILE A 395 4.29 6.93 6.03
CA ILE A 395 3.40 5.91 5.47
C ILE A 395 3.98 4.50 5.74
N PRO A 396 4.02 4.07 7.02
CA PRO A 396 4.66 2.82 7.40
C PRO A 396 3.85 1.57 7.03
N ASN A 397 2.57 1.74 6.70
CA ASN A 397 1.66 0.65 6.40
C ASN A 397 0.52 1.10 5.46
N LEU A 398 -0.26 0.15 5.01
CA LEU A 398 -1.35 0.34 4.07
C LEU A 398 -2.46 1.26 4.63
N GLU A 399 -2.80 1.15 5.92
CA GLU A 399 -3.81 2.02 6.53
C GLU A 399 -3.42 3.49 6.44
N SER A 400 -2.14 3.81 6.67
CA SER A 400 -1.61 5.17 6.51
C SER A 400 -1.75 5.68 5.07
N ALA A 401 -1.52 4.82 4.08
CA ALA A 401 -1.68 5.17 2.66
C ALA A 401 -3.14 5.49 2.33
N PHE A 402 -4.09 4.68 2.82
CA PHE A 402 -5.51 4.94 2.63
C PHE A 402 -5.97 6.22 3.33
N LEU A 403 -5.48 6.50 4.53
CA LEU A 403 -5.89 7.66 5.32
C LEU A 403 -5.14 8.95 4.96
N TYR A 404 -4.15 8.90 4.08
CA TYR A 404 -3.33 10.04 3.67
C TYR A 404 -4.17 11.24 3.19
N MET A 405 -5.05 11.04 2.24
CA MET A 405 -5.90 12.11 1.72
C MET A 405 -6.99 12.53 2.71
N ALA A 406 -7.46 11.60 3.54
CA ALA A 406 -8.54 11.87 4.51
C ALA A 406 -8.13 12.80 5.64
N THR A 407 -6.83 12.84 5.98
CA THR A 407 -6.33 13.55 7.15
C THR A 407 -5.22 14.56 6.83
N GLY A 408 -4.52 14.39 5.70
CA GLY A 408 -3.40 15.22 5.29
C GLY A 408 -3.77 16.49 4.51
N SER A 409 -5.03 16.66 4.13
CA SER A 409 -5.46 17.76 3.24
C SER A 409 -5.52 19.14 3.90
N GLY A 410 -5.37 19.22 5.22
CA GLY A 410 -5.54 20.47 6.00
C GLY A 410 -4.30 21.33 6.18
N GLU A 411 -3.26 21.13 5.41
CA GLU A 411 -1.97 21.82 5.62
C GLU A 411 -2.11 23.33 5.57
N GLY A 412 -1.62 24.02 6.62
CA GLY A 412 -1.70 25.47 6.76
C GLY A 412 -3.01 26.03 7.27
N THR A 413 -4.03 25.20 7.55
CA THR A 413 -5.36 25.62 8.04
C THR A 413 -5.48 25.59 9.57
N GLY A 414 -4.51 25.01 10.27
CA GLY A 414 -4.60 24.69 11.70
C GLY A 414 -5.25 23.33 11.98
N ILE A 415 -5.84 22.68 10.97
CA ILE A 415 -6.26 21.28 11.01
C ILE A 415 -5.13 20.43 10.43
N GLY A 416 -4.65 19.45 11.16
CA GLY A 416 -3.53 18.63 10.73
C GLY A 416 -3.66 17.18 11.17
N GLN A 417 -2.88 16.34 10.51
CA GLN A 417 -2.79 14.92 10.77
C GLN A 417 -1.79 14.60 11.91
N SER A 418 -1.90 13.41 12.47
CA SER A 418 -0.88 12.77 13.30
C SER A 418 -1.07 11.25 13.30
N GLU A 419 -0.24 10.51 14.05
CA GLU A 419 -0.30 9.04 14.12
C GLU A 419 -0.22 8.39 12.73
N TYR A 420 0.69 8.88 11.88
CA TYR A 420 0.84 8.34 10.53
C TYR A 420 -0.48 8.41 9.73
N PHE A 421 -1.12 9.59 9.71
CA PHE A 421 -2.39 9.87 9.04
C PHE A 421 -3.65 9.22 9.65
N ARG A 422 -3.56 8.53 10.78
CA ARG A 422 -4.75 7.91 11.43
C ARG A 422 -5.57 8.89 12.27
N TRP A 423 -5.08 10.08 12.51
CA TRP A 423 -5.73 11.12 13.32
C TRP A 423 -5.78 12.44 12.57
N VAL A 424 -6.88 13.19 12.74
CA VAL A 424 -7.01 14.57 12.24
C VAL A 424 -7.69 15.45 13.29
N GLY A 425 -7.24 16.68 13.41
CA GLY A 425 -7.81 17.65 14.34
C GLY A 425 -7.04 18.94 14.43
N GLY A 426 -7.48 19.85 15.31
CA GLY A 426 -6.92 21.18 15.50
C GLY A 426 -7.13 21.72 16.91
N LYS A 427 -6.56 22.89 17.20
CA LYS A 427 -6.72 23.56 18.50
C LYS A 427 -8.19 23.91 18.76
N ASN A 428 -8.66 23.67 19.98
CA ASN A 428 -9.97 24.06 20.47
C ASN A 428 -11.17 23.46 19.68
N LEU A 429 -11.00 22.31 19.02
CA LEU A 429 -12.10 21.50 18.53
C LEU A 429 -12.61 20.61 19.67
N ASP A 430 -13.92 20.45 19.78
CA ASP A 430 -14.52 19.41 20.62
C ASP A 430 -14.46 18.08 19.88
N SER A 431 -13.75 17.10 20.45
CA SER A 431 -13.53 15.80 19.80
C SER A 431 -14.81 14.98 19.72
N ALA A 432 -15.69 15.06 20.72
CA ALA A 432 -16.93 14.29 20.76
C ALA A 432 -17.93 14.82 19.71
N GLU A 433 -18.11 16.15 19.67
CA GLU A 433 -18.97 16.81 18.70
C GLU A 433 -18.43 16.66 17.27
N TYR A 434 -17.10 16.73 17.09
CA TYR A 434 -16.48 16.52 15.77
C TYR A 434 -16.73 15.10 15.26
N ALA A 435 -16.52 14.08 16.12
CA ALA A 435 -16.82 12.69 15.78
C ALA A 435 -18.31 12.48 15.50
N ARG A 436 -19.20 13.07 16.32
CA ARG A 436 -20.65 12.96 16.16
C ARG A 436 -21.11 13.51 14.80
N ARG A 437 -20.64 14.70 14.41
CA ARG A 437 -20.96 15.31 13.11
C ARG A 437 -20.43 14.50 11.93
N LEU A 438 -19.19 14.03 12.02
CA LEU A 438 -18.59 13.23 10.95
C LEU A 438 -19.29 11.87 10.80
N ASN A 439 -19.63 11.19 11.88
CA ASN A 439 -20.38 9.95 11.83
C ASN A 439 -21.83 10.14 11.33
N ALA A 440 -22.46 11.28 11.65
CA ALA A 440 -23.79 11.62 11.13
C ALA A 440 -23.82 11.81 9.59
N ALA A 441 -22.69 12.08 8.96
CA ALA A 441 -22.56 12.15 7.51
C ALA A 441 -22.63 10.78 6.81
N ASN A 442 -22.59 9.68 7.57
CA ASN A 442 -22.67 8.30 7.08
C ASN A 442 -21.74 8.00 5.90
N LEU A 443 -20.48 8.47 5.98
CA LEU A 443 -19.48 8.22 4.94
C LEU A 443 -19.19 6.71 4.83
N PRO A 444 -19.30 6.11 3.63
CA PRO A 444 -19.09 4.68 3.47
C PRO A 444 -17.68 4.25 3.88
N GLY A 445 -17.57 3.13 4.58
CA GLY A 445 -16.30 2.45 4.87
C GLY A 445 -15.42 3.12 5.92
N VAL A 446 -15.92 4.10 6.69
CA VAL A 446 -15.15 4.77 7.75
C VAL A 446 -16.02 5.14 8.94
N THR A 447 -15.43 5.09 10.15
CA THR A 447 -16.00 5.64 11.38
C THR A 447 -14.98 6.54 12.06
N PHE A 448 -15.49 7.50 12.85
CA PHE A 448 -14.68 8.52 13.53
C PHE A 448 -14.81 8.37 15.03
N ILE A 449 -13.69 8.17 15.70
CA ILE A 449 -13.59 7.94 17.13
C ILE A 449 -13.04 9.20 17.79
N PRO A 450 -13.71 9.80 18.79
CA PRO A 450 -13.17 10.95 19.52
C PRO A 450 -11.77 10.66 20.06
N ALA A 451 -10.83 11.54 19.82
CA ALA A 451 -9.43 11.33 20.21
C ALA A 451 -8.73 12.67 20.51
N PRO A 452 -8.98 13.28 21.68
CA PRO A 452 -8.34 14.51 22.09
C PRO A 452 -6.83 14.31 22.33
N LYS A 453 -6.03 15.35 22.05
CA LYS A 453 -4.56 15.39 22.23
C LYS A 453 -4.14 16.70 22.89
N GLY A 454 -4.10 16.75 24.20
CA GLY A 454 -3.84 17.98 24.96
C GLY A 454 -4.85 19.06 24.60
N SER A 455 -4.39 20.23 24.15
CA SER A 455 -5.24 21.35 23.71
C SER A 455 -5.84 21.19 22.32
N ARG A 456 -5.53 20.09 21.61
CA ARG A 456 -6.08 19.79 20.30
C ARG A 456 -7.21 18.79 20.42
N GLY A 457 -8.39 19.15 19.91
CA GLY A 457 -9.46 18.20 19.66
C GLY A 457 -9.30 17.55 18.29
N GLY A 458 -9.79 16.33 18.16
CA GLY A 458 -9.70 15.61 16.90
C GLY A 458 -10.34 14.23 16.98
N VAL A 459 -10.25 13.54 15.85
CA VAL A 459 -10.79 12.19 15.69
C VAL A 459 -9.71 11.25 15.15
N ARG A 460 -9.80 9.98 15.58
CA ARG A 460 -9.09 8.89 14.93
C ARG A 460 -10.03 8.22 13.95
N LEU A 461 -9.58 8.01 12.74
CA LEU A 461 -10.35 7.33 11.70
C LEU A 461 -10.12 5.82 11.82
N LYS A 462 -11.19 5.05 11.65
CA LYS A 462 -11.17 3.60 11.53
C LYS A 462 -11.80 3.23 10.18
N VAL A 463 -11.01 2.67 9.28
CA VAL A 463 -11.54 2.12 8.03
C VAL A 463 -12.29 0.83 8.36
N THR A 464 -13.57 0.77 8.01
CA THR A 464 -14.47 -0.36 8.25
C THR A 464 -14.68 -1.20 6.99
N ASP A 465 -14.55 -0.57 5.81
CA ASP A 465 -14.64 -1.23 4.52
C ASP A 465 -13.72 -0.54 3.51
N TRP A 466 -12.69 -1.23 3.08
CA TRP A 466 -11.64 -0.69 2.21
C TRP A 466 -12.10 -0.43 0.78
N HIS A 467 -13.09 -1.18 0.29
CA HIS A 467 -13.65 -1.00 -1.06
C HIS A 467 -14.60 0.19 -1.15
N ARG A 468 -15.28 0.52 -0.04
CA ARG A 468 -16.26 1.61 0.01
C ARG A 468 -15.67 2.92 0.51
N PHE A 469 -14.51 2.87 1.17
CA PHE A 469 -13.87 4.04 1.75
C PHE A 469 -13.31 4.97 0.67
N ASN A 470 -13.81 6.20 0.63
CA ASN A 470 -13.31 7.26 -0.25
C ASN A 470 -12.48 8.27 0.55
N PRO A 471 -11.12 8.16 0.54
CA PRO A 471 -10.27 9.01 1.37
C PRO A 471 -10.28 10.48 0.96
N ALA A 472 -10.40 10.80 -0.33
CA ALA A 472 -10.40 12.18 -0.79
C ALA A 472 -11.70 12.90 -0.40
N ARG A 473 -12.86 12.25 -0.55
CA ARG A 473 -14.14 12.76 -0.06
C ARG A 473 -14.14 12.93 1.44
N THR A 474 -13.62 11.95 2.17
CA THR A 474 -13.49 12.01 3.64
C THR A 474 -12.63 13.21 4.07
N GLY A 475 -11.55 13.53 3.33
CA GLY A 475 -10.73 14.71 3.57
C GLY A 475 -11.49 16.04 3.43
N VAL A 476 -12.41 16.13 2.46
CA VAL A 476 -13.32 17.29 2.34
C VAL A 476 -14.20 17.40 3.58
N TYR A 477 -14.81 16.30 4.03
CA TYR A 477 -15.69 16.30 5.19
C TYR A 477 -14.94 16.63 6.48
N THR A 478 -13.76 16.07 6.72
CA THR A 478 -12.97 16.40 7.91
C THR A 478 -12.65 17.89 7.99
N LEU A 479 -12.24 18.52 6.89
CA LEU A 479 -11.93 19.94 6.87
C LEU A 479 -13.19 20.83 6.96
N ALA A 480 -14.24 20.51 6.22
CA ALA A 480 -15.44 21.33 6.19
C ALA A 480 -16.20 21.29 7.52
N VAL A 481 -16.33 20.12 8.13
CA VAL A 481 -16.98 20.00 9.46
C VAL A 481 -16.13 20.71 10.53
N ALA A 482 -14.79 20.59 10.50
CA ALA A 482 -13.94 21.35 11.40
C ALA A 482 -14.13 22.85 11.22
N ASN A 483 -14.22 23.35 9.97
CA ASN A 483 -14.46 24.75 9.62
C ASN A 483 -15.83 25.27 10.12
N GLN A 484 -16.86 24.43 10.05
CA GLN A 484 -18.22 24.77 10.56
C GLN A 484 -18.26 24.83 12.10
N MET A 485 -17.48 23.99 12.77
CA MET A 485 -17.36 24.03 14.24
C MET A 485 -16.50 25.21 14.71
N ARG A 486 -15.48 25.51 13.96
CA ARG A 486 -14.56 26.60 14.22
C ARG A 486 -13.91 27.06 12.91
N PRO A 487 -14.06 28.33 12.50
CA PRO A 487 -13.46 28.82 11.28
C PRO A 487 -11.95 28.51 11.23
N ILE A 488 -11.53 27.82 10.16
CA ILE A 488 -10.13 27.49 9.91
C ILE A 488 -9.42 28.69 9.25
N THR A 489 -8.11 28.77 9.42
CA THR A 489 -7.30 29.76 8.71
C THR A 489 -7.16 29.33 7.26
N VAL A 490 -7.68 30.11 6.32
CA VAL A 490 -7.45 29.94 4.89
C VAL A 490 -6.44 30.98 4.43
N PRO A 491 -5.20 30.59 4.05
CA PRO A 491 -4.15 31.52 3.63
C PRO A 491 -4.58 32.39 2.46
N ALA A 492 -3.92 33.56 2.28
CA ALA A 492 -4.14 34.39 1.10
C ALA A 492 -3.62 33.69 -0.17
N CYS A 493 -4.36 33.80 -1.28
CA CYS A 493 -3.93 33.28 -2.58
C CYS A 493 -2.97 34.24 -3.28
N LYS A 494 -1.70 34.24 -2.86
CA LYS A 494 -0.65 35.08 -3.46
C LYS A 494 0.65 34.30 -3.63
N ARG A 495 1.48 34.70 -4.57
CA ARG A 495 2.81 34.08 -4.79
C ARG A 495 3.82 34.54 -3.73
N PRO A 496 4.73 33.65 -3.26
CA PRO A 496 4.72 32.20 -3.49
C PRO A 496 3.48 31.57 -2.84
N TYR A 497 2.80 30.67 -3.57
CA TYR A 497 1.57 30.06 -3.07
C TYR A 497 1.82 29.22 -1.83
N HIS A 498 0.97 29.39 -0.83
CA HIS A 498 0.99 28.59 0.37
C HIS A 498 0.72 27.10 0.05
N MET A 499 1.29 26.18 0.82
CA MET A 499 1.15 24.72 0.61
C MET A 499 -0.32 24.29 0.55
N PHE A 500 -1.23 24.94 1.27
CA PHE A 500 -2.66 24.72 1.16
C PHE A 500 -3.16 24.73 -0.30
N TYR A 501 -2.79 25.75 -1.10
CA TYR A 501 -3.21 25.85 -2.50
C TYR A 501 -2.54 24.81 -3.39
N LEU A 502 -1.29 24.47 -3.10
CA LEU A 502 -0.56 23.46 -3.87
C LEU A 502 -1.16 22.06 -3.63
N VAL A 503 -1.56 21.78 -2.37
CA VAL A 503 -2.21 20.52 -1.99
C VAL A 503 -3.65 20.46 -2.50
N GLN A 504 -4.46 21.46 -2.24
CA GLN A 504 -5.86 21.48 -2.70
C GLN A 504 -5.98 21.61 -4.23
N GLY A 505 -5.02 22.29 -4.86
CA GLY A 505 -4.98 22.51 -6.29
C GLY A 505 -6.02 23.51 -6.81
N SER A 506 -6.81 24.15 -5.93
CA SER A 506 -7.93 24.99 -6.31
C SER A 506 -8.11 26.21 -5.39
N GLU A 507 -8.32 27.39 -5.97
CA GLU A 507 -8.76 28.57 -5.22
C GLU A 507 -10.26 28.49 -4.89
N GLN A 508 -11.04 27.80 -5.72
CA GLN A 508 -12.46 27.58 -5.45
C GLN A 508 -12.65 26.87 -4.10
N MET A 509 -11.79 25.88 -3.78
CA MET A 509 -11.78 25.21 -2.48
C MET A 509 -11.60 26.21 -1.33
N ALA A 510 -10.64 27.13 -1.46
CA ALA A 510 -10.39 28.18 -0.46
C ALA A 510 -11.60 29.09 -0.27
N ASN A 511 -12.25 29.50 -1.37
CA ASN A 511 -13.41 30.37 -1.34
C ASN A 511 -14.61 29.68 -0.68
N LEU A 512 -14.82 28.39 -0.94
CA LEU A 512 -15.86 27.60 -0.30
C LEU A 512 -15.63 27.48 1.22
N PHE A 513 -14.39 27.30 1.66
CA PHE A 513 -14.06 27.29 3.08
C PHE A 513 -14.30 28.66 3.74
N ARG A 514 -13.89 29.77 3.11
CA ARG A 514 -14.16 31.13 3.62
C ARG A 514 -15.67 31.41 3.74
N ALA A 515 -16.45 30.84 2.83
CA ALA A 515 -17.93 30.95 2.85
C ALA A 515 -18.60 29.97 3.84
N GLY A 516 -17.86 29.17 4.59
CA GLY A 516 -18.43 28.17 5.51
C GLY A 516 -19.28 27.09 4.80
N ALA A 517 -18.95 26.76 3.56
CA ALA A 517 -19.72 25.82 2.76
C ALA A 517 -19.81 24.43 3.40
N SER A 518 -20.96 23.76 3.24
CA SER A 518 -21.13 22.37 3.69
C SER A 518 -20.24 21.42 2.87
N PRO A 519 -19.89 20.24 3.43
CA PRO A 519 -19.13 19.22 2.69
C PRO A 519 -19.77 18.87 1.33
N GLU A 520 -21.09 18.72 1.29
CA GLU A 520 -21.85 18.36 0.09
C GLU A 520 -21.73 19.45 -1.00
N ARG A 521 -21.79 20.72 -0.60
CA ARG A 521 -21.61 21.85 -1.52
C ARG A 521 -20.20 21.87 -2.09
N ILE A 522 -19.20 21.53 -1.31
CA ILE A 522 -17.81 21.42 -1.76
C ILE A 522 -17.65 20.26 -2.74
N VAL A 523 -18.22 19.09 -2.43
CA VAL A 523 -18.21 17.92 -3.32
C VAL A 523 -18.90 18.24 -4.65
N LYS A 524 -20.05 18.88 -4.61
CA LYS A 524 -20.80 19.29 -5.82
C LYS A 524 -20.01 20.25 -6.71
N ALA A 525 -19.16 21.08 -6.12
CA ALA A 525 -18.40 22.10 -6.86
C ALA A 525 -17.35 21.52 -7.82
N TYR A 526 -16.81 20.31 -7.56
CA TYR A 526 -15.85 19.65 -8.46
C TYR A 526 -16.42 18.47 -9.26
N GLU A 527 -17.67 18.10 -9.03
CA GLU A 527 -18.26 16.89 -9.61
C GLU A 527 -18.19 16.85 -11.14
N ASN A 528 -18.51 17.98 -11.80
CA ASN A 528 -18.47 18.07 -13.25
C ASN A 528 -17.04 17.90 -13.81
N ASP A 529 -16.06 18.52 -13.16
CA ASP A 529 -14.65 18.42 -13.56
C ASP A 529 -14.13 16.99 -13.36
N VAL A 530 -14.51 16.34 -12.27
CA VAL A 530 -14.19 14.94 -12.00
C VAL A 530 -14.81 14.01 -13.05
N ASN A 531 -16.07 14.24 -13.44
CA ASN A 531 -16.73 13.46 -14.49
C ASN A 531 -16.06 13.67 -15.86
N ALA A 532 -15.68 14.90 -16.19
CA ALA A 532 -14.93 15.20 -17.40
C ALA A 532 -13.55 14.50 -17.39
N PHE A 533 -12.84 14.48 -16.24
CA PHE A 533 -11.58 13.76 -16.12
C PHE A 533 -11.78 12.25 -16.22
N LYS A 534 -12.83 11.67 -15.64
CA LYS A 534 -13.16 10.25 -15.80
C LYS A 534 -13.31 9.87 -17.27
N ALA A 535 -14.00 10.68 -18.05
CA ALA A 535 -14.14 10.49 -19.49
C ALA A 535 -12.79 10.63 -20.21
N GLN A 536 -12.01 11.68 -19.90
CA GLN A 536 -10.71 11.94 -20.51
C GLN A 536 -9.71 10.82 -20.27
N ARG A 537 -9.62 10.29 -19.03
CA ARG A 537 -8.64 9.27 -18.68
C ARG A 537 -8.89 7.92 -19.35
N THR A 538 -10.13 7.64 -19.81
CA THR A 538 -10.54 6.32 -20.33
C THR A 538 -9.62 5.80 -21.43
N GLN A 539 -9.14 6.68 -22.33
CA GLN A 539 -8.24 6.29 -23.42
C GLN A 539 -6.81 5.92 -22.97
N TYR A 540 -6.44 6.20 -21.71
CA TYR A 540 -5.12 5.92 -21.13
C TYR A 540 -5.16 4.75 -20.13
N LEU A 541 -6.34 4.16 -19.91
CA LEU A 541 -6.50 3.03 -19.01
C LEU A 541 -6.02 1.74 -19.67
N ILE A 542 -5.23 0.99 -18.93
CA ILE A 542 -4.66 -0.29 -19.36
C ILE A 542 -5.53 -1.46 -18.88
N TYR A 543 -6.15 -1.29 -17.72
CA TYR A 543 -6.90 -2.34 -17.04
C TYR A 543 -8.40 -2.04 -17.04
N LYS A 544 -9.18 -3.12 -16.98
CA LYS A 544 -10.66 -3.07 -16.92
C LYS A 544 -11.19 -3.12 -15.49
#